data_a15cae3fb5e9c7c1409648f50c20b28d
#
_entry.id   a15cae3fb5e9c7c1409648f50c20b28d
#
_cell.length_a   1.000
_cell.length_b   1.000
_cell.length_c   1.000
_cell.angle_alpha   90.00
_cell.angle_beta   90.00
_cell.angle_gamma   90.00
#
_symmetry.space_group_name_H-M   'P 1'
#
loop_
_entity.id
_entity.type
_entity.pdbx_description
1 polymer ?
#
loop_
_entity_poly.entity_id
_entity_poly.type
_entity_poly.pdbx_seq_one_letter_code
_entity_poly.pdbx_strand_id
1 'polypeptide(L)'
;MKIAILNGSPRVGNTSAMVNAFSEGAKEAGHEVEVLHVGKMKINGCLACEYCHTKGEGTCVQKDDMSKVIDVLKEAEMVVYASPIYFSGMTAQLTAAMQRTYAIPKWISFGVCFRSRIRGSLPFKAV
;
A
#
# COMPACT_ATOMS: atom_id res chain seq x y z
N MET A 1 1.05 9.49 14.16
CA MET A 1 0.25 8.56 13.31
C MET A 1 1.08 7.33 13.00
N LYS A 2 0.40 6.18 12.86
CA LYS A 2 1.00 4.97 12.27
C LYS A 2 0.79 4.99 10.75
N ILE A 3 1.89 4.97 10.00
CA ILE A 3 1.90 5.03 8.54
C ILE A 3 2.39 3.69 8.00
N ALA A 4 1.60 3.02 7.18
CA ALA A 4 2.00 1.83 6.44
C ALA A 4 2.36 2.20 4.99
N ILE A 5 3.51 1.75 4.52
CA ILE A 5 3.94 1.96 3.13
C ILE A 5 4.00 0.61 2.41
N LEU A 6 3.18 0.44 1.39
CA LEU A 6 3.22 -0.73 0.52
C LEU A 6 4.13 -0.44 -0.69
N ASN A 7 5.35 -0.95 -0.63
CA ASN A 7 6.31 -0.83 -1.73
C ASN A 7 6.11 -1.98 -2.73
N GLY A 8 5.55 -1.68 -3.89
CA GLY A 8 5.28 -2.61 -4.97
C GLY A 8 6.47 -2.85 -5.91
N SER A 9 7.63 -2.23 -5.66
CA SER A 9 8.79 -2.45 -6.52
C SER A 9 9.40 -3.84 -6.30
N PRO A 10 9.59 -4.65 -7.37
CA PRO A 10 10.23 -5.96 -7.25
C PRO A 10 11.75 -5.85 -7.03
N ARG A 11 12.34 -4.69 -7.21
CA ARG A 11 13.78 -4.44 -7.07
C ARG A 11 14.06 -3.23 -6.17
N VAL A 12 15.26 -3.15 -5.65
CA VAL A 12 15.78 -1.95 -4.98
C VAL A 12 16.20 -0.94 -6.05
N GLY A 13 15.62 0.25 -6.03
CA GLY A 13 15.88 1.31 -7.01
C GLY A 13 15.17 2.61 -6.62
N ASN A 14 14.79 3.41 -7.62
CA ASN A 14 14.22 4.76 -7.41
C ASN A 14 12.99 4.76 -6.49
N THR A 15 12.08 3.78 -6.64
CA THR A 15 10.90 3.67 -5.75
C THR A 15 11.32 3.47 -4.30
N SER A 16 12.31 2.59 -4.06
CA SER A 16 12.82 2.36 -2.71
C SER A 16 13.52 3.59 -2.13
N ALA A 17 14.27 4.33 -2.95
CA ALA A 17 14.89 5.59 -2.53
C ALA A 17 13.83 6.63 -2.12
N MET A 18 12.75 6.75 -2.88
CA MET A 18 11.63 7.64 -2.53
C MET A 18 10.92 7.21 -1.25
N VAL A 19 10.70 5.89 -1.07
CA VAL A 19 10.10 5.33 0.16
C VAL A 19 10.99 5.63 1.36
N ASN A 20 12.30 5.47 1.24
CA ASN A 20 13.24 5.76 2.32
C ASN A 20 13.20 7.25 2.71
N ALA A 21 13.32 8.16 1.73
CA ALA A 21 13.26 9.59 1.98
C ALA A 21 11.92 10.03 2.62
N PHE A 22 10.80 9.48 2.16
CA PHE A 22 9.50 9.72 2.79
C PHE A 22 9.47 9.21 4.23
N SER A 23 10.00 8.00 4.46
CA SER A 23 10.01 7.37 5.79
C SER A 23 10.86 8.16 6.78
N GLU A 24 12.01 8.67 6.35
CA GLU A 24 12.89 9.53 7.16
C GLU A 24 12.17 10.81 7.56
N GLY A 25 11.62 11.55 6.60
CA GLY A 25 10.90 12.78 6.89
C GLY A 25 9.66 12.58 7.77
N ALA A 26 8.93 11.48 7.58
CA ALA A 26 7.77 11.15 8.42
C ALA A 26 8.20 10.82 9.86
N LYS A 27 9.30 10.09 10.05
CA LYS A 27 9.85 9.79 11.39
C LYS A 27 10.37 11.05 12.10
N GLU A 28 11.05 11.94 11.37
CA GLU A 28 11.49 13.24 11.88
C GLU A 28 10.30 14.11 12.35
N ALA A 29 9.15 13.97 11.68
CA ALA A 29 7.90 14.62 12.07
C ALA A 29 7.16 13.90 13.23
N GLY A 30 7.76 12.86 13.83
CA GLY A 30 7.20 12.16 14.98
C GLY A 30 6.18 11.07 14.62
N HIS A 31 6.18 10.57 13.38
CA HIS A 31 5.29 9.50 12.95
C HIS A 31 5.98 8.13 13.01
N GLU A 32 5.20 7.09 13.27
CA GLU A 32 5.65 5.70 13.17
C GLU A 32 5.44 5.21 11.74
N VAL A 33 6.48 4.65 11.13
CA VAL A 33 6.43 4.22 9.71
C VAL A 33 6.83 2.76 9.60
N GLU A 34 5.96 1.96 8.98
CA GLU A 34 6.23 0.57 8.64
C GLU A 34 6.21 0.39 7.12
N VAL A 35 7.27 -0.22 6.57
CA VAL A 35 7.43 -0.45 5.13
C VAL A 35 7.29 -1.93 4.82
N LEU A 36 6.31 -2.26 3.99
CA LEU A 36 6.05 -3.60 3.49
C LEU A 36 6.47 -3.72 2.02
N HIS A 37 7.43 -4.58 1.72
CA HIS A 37 7.93 -4.81 0.36
C HIS A 37 7.04 -5.80 -0.40
N VAL A 38 5.81 -5.40 -0.71
CA VAL A 38 4.81 -6.26 -1.38
C VAL A 38 5.26 -6.72 -2.77
N GLY A 39 6.15 -5.99 -3.42
CA GLY A 39 6.76 -6.41 -4.69
C GLY A 39 7.59 -7.69 -4.61
N LYS A 40 7.95 -8.13 -3.40
CA LYS A 40 8.72 -9.36 -3.13
C LYS A 40 7.91 -10.43 -2.38
N MET A 41 6.68 -10.12 -1.99
CA MET A 41 5.79 -11.03 -1.27
C MET A 41 5.02 -11.92 -2.23
N LYS A 42 4.61 -13.09 -1.76
CA LYS A 42 3.71 -13.99 -2.48
C LYS A 42 2.27 -13.60 -2.15
N ILE A 43 1.69 -12.75 -2.99
CA ILE A 43 0.33 -12.25 -2.84
C ILE A 43 -0.42 -12.49 -4.13
N ASN A 44 -1.47 -13.30 -4.07
CA ASN A 44 -2.36 -13.54 -5.21
C ASN A 44 -3.46 -12.46 -5.28
N GLY A 45 -4.05 -12.28 -6.45
CA GLY A 45 -5.20 -11.40 -6.65
C GLY A 45 -6.43 -11.85 -5.85
N CYS A 46 -7.40 -10.95 -5.68
CA CYS A 46 -8.66 -11.25 -5.00
C CYS A 46 -9.49 -12.27 -5.81
N LEU A 47 -10.05 -13.27 -5.15
CA LEU A 47 -10.93 -14.29 -5.77
C LEU A 47 -12.41 -13.86 -5.81
N ALA A 48 -12.75 -12.69 -5.26
CA ALA A 48 -14.13 -12.21 -5.14
C ALA A 48 -15.07 -13.22 -4.44
N CYS A 49 -14.55 -14.02 -3.51
CA CYS A 49 -15.29 -15.09 -2.86
C CYS A 49 -16.14 -14.65 -1.66
N GLU A 50 -16.10 -13.37 -1.30
CA GLU A 50 -16.82 -12.74 -0.17
C GLU A 50 -16.57 -13.38 1.21
N TYR A 51 -15.65 -14.32 1.32
CA TYR A 51 -15.35 -15.00 2.59
C TYR A 51 -15.02 -14.02 3.71
N CYS A 52 -14.20 -13.01 3.41
CA CYS A 52 -13.76 -12.01 4.38
C CYS A 52 -14.91 -11.15 4.97
N HIS A 53 -16.02 -11.01 4.24
CA HIS A 53 -17.20 -10.27 4.70
C HIS A 53 -18.32 -11.17 5.24
N THR A 54 -18.14 -12.47 5.20
CA THR A 54 -19.12 -13.45 5.70
C THR A 54 -18.55 -14.25 6.87
N LYS A 55 -17.83 -15.33 6.59
CA LYS A 55 -17.30 -16.26 7.60
C LYS A 55 -15.91 -15.86 8.13
N GLY A 56 -15.18 -15.03 7.39
CA GLY A 56 -13.79 -14.68 7.66
C GLY A 56 -13.60 -13.50 8.61
N GLU A 57 -14.65 -12.72 8.91
CA GLU A 57 -14.63 -11.58 9.84
C GLU A 57 -13.42 -10.65 9.63
N GLY A 58 -13.19 -10.25 8.38
CA GLY A 58 -12.04 -9.42 7.99
C GLY A 58 -10.76 -10.20 7.73
N THR A 59 -10.83 -11.53 7.62
CA THR A 59 -9.69 -12.39 7.28
C THR A 59 -9.91 -13.03 5.90
N CYS A 60 -8.89 -12.98 5.04
CA CYS A 60 -8.98 -13.59 3.73
C CYS A 60 -8.82 -15.11 3.81
N VAL A 61 -9.56 -15.84 2.95
CA VAL A 61 -9.47 -17.31 2.85
C VAL A 61 -8.13 -17.79 2.29
N GLN A 62 -7.47 -16.96 1.47
CA GLN A 62 -6.18 -17.32 0.88
C GLN A 62 -5.06 -17.25 1.92
N LYS A 63 -4.28 -18.33 2.01
CA LYS A 63 -3.15 -18.46 2.93
C LYS A 63 -1.86 -18.07 2.21
N ASP A 64 -1.57 -16.78 2.15
CA ASP A 64 -0.36 -16.21 1.57
C ASP A 64 0.14 -15.03 2.40
N ASP A 65 1.15 -14.30 1.92
CA ASP A 65 1.75 -13.19 2.68
C ASP A 65 0.80 -12.00 2.91
N MET A 66 -0.39 -11.99 2.28
CA MET A 66 -1.35 -10.90 2.47
C MET A 66 -1.87 -10.80 3.91
N SER A 67 -1.88 -11.89 4.68
CA SER A 67 -2.26 -11.84 6.09
C SER A 67 -1.41 -10.84 6.88
N LYS A 68 -0.09 -10.85 6.68
CA LYS A 68 0.84 -9.90 7.31
C LYS A 68 0.53 -8.45 6.91
N VAL A 69 0.20 -8.24 5.63
CA VAL A 69 -0.16 -6.91 5.13
C VAL A 69 -1.46 -6.42 5.78
N ILE A 70 -2.47 -7.27 5.85
CA ILE A 70 -3.75 -6.95 6.49
C ILE A 70 -3.57 -6.58 7.96
N ASP A 71 -2.74 -7.31 8.70
CA ASP A 71 -2.48 -7.05 10.13
C ASP A 71 -1.87 -5.66 10.34
N VAL A 72 -0.87 -5.30 9.53
CA VAL A 72 -0.26 -3.95 9.57
C VAL A 72 -1.26 -2.87 9.18
N LEU A 73 -2.04 -3.11 8.13
CA LEU A 73 -3.02 -2.13 7.64
C LEU A 73 -4.17 -1.89 8.63
N LYS A 74 -4.55 -2.89 9.44
CA LYS A 74 -5.58 -2.72 10.49
C LYS A 74 -5.16 -1.72 11.57
N GLU A 75 -3.87 -1.59 11.82
CA GLU A 75 -3.31 -0.66 12.80
C GLU A 75 -2.91 0.70 12.20
N ALA A 76 -2.78 0.78 10.88
CA ALA A 76 -2.37 1.99 10.20
C ALA A 76 -3.48 3.05 10.19
N GLU A 77 -3.08 4.30 10.39
CA GLU A 77 -3.94 5.48 10.23
C GLU A 77 -3.81 6.08 8.83
N MET A 78 -2.67 5.81 8.15
CA MET A 78 -2.39 6.25 6.79
C MET A 78 -1.73 5.12 6.01
N VAL A 79 -2.12 4.95 4.74
CA VAL A 79 -1.50 3.99 3.83
C VAL A 79 -0.92 4.70 2.62
N VAL A 80 0.34 4.41 2.32
CA VAL A 80 1.07 4.94 1.16
C VAL A 80 1.34 3.80 0.18
N TYR A 81 0.92 3.96 -1.05
CA TYR A 81 1.21 3.02 -2.14
C TYR A 81 2.37 3.57 -2.97
N ALA A 82 3.49 2.85 -3.00
CA ALA A 82 4.68 3.20 -3.77
C ALA A 82 4.92 2.17 -4.86
N SER A 83 4.96 2.61 -6.12
CA SER A 83 5.13 1.74 -7.27
C SER A 83 5.96 2.39 -8.37
N PRO A 84 6.82 1.63 -9.07
CA PRO A 84 7.23 2.04 -10.40
C PRO A 84 6.03 1.98 -11.34
N ILE A 85 6.07 2.77 -12.41
CA ILE A 85 5.05 2.74 -13.45
C ILE A 85 5.41 1.66 -14.47
N TYR A 86 4.59 0.62 -14.55
CA TYR A 86 4.71 -0.46 -15.53
C TYR A 86 3.48 -0.44 -16.42
N PHE A 87 3.69 -0.28 -17.72
CA PHE A 87 2.63 -0.24 -18.71
C PHE A 87 1.48 0.71 -18.31
N SER A 88 1.84 1.95 -17.94
CA SER A 88 0.92 3.01 -17.48
C SER A 88 0.15 2.72 -16.17
N GLY A 89 0.52 1.69 -15.43
CA GLY A 89 -0.13 1.31 -14.18
C GLY A 89 0.86 1.00 -13.06
N MET A 90 0.32 0.63 -11.92
CA MET A 90 1.11 0.08 -10.82
C MET A 90 1.58 -1.34 -11.14
N THR A 91 2.57 -1.83 -10.39
CA THR A 91 3.00 -3.22 -10.52
C THR A 91 1.85 -4.19 -10.21
N ALA A 92 1.83 -5.34 -10.87
CA ALA A 92 0.83 -6.38 -10.63
C ALA A 92 0.80 -6.84 -9.17
N GLN A 93 1.98 -6.91 -8.52
CA GLN A 93 2.11 -7.28 -7.11
C GLN A 93 1.41 -6.29 -6.19
N LEU A 94 1.60 -4.98 -6.43
CA LEU A 94 0.92 -3.94 -5.64
C LEU A 94 -0.58 -3.95 -5.89
N THR A 95 -1.00 -4.11 -7.14
CA THR A 95 -2.41 -4.21 -7.52
C THR A 95 -3.09 -5.40 -6.83
N ALA A 96 -2.43 -6.55 -6.79
CA ALA A 96 -2.96 -7.73 -6.08
C ALA A 96 -3.15 -7.47 -4.58
N ALA A 97 -2.17 -6.82 -3.94
CA ALA A 97 -2.29 -6.42 -2.53
C ALA A 97 -3.43 -5.43 -2.33
N MET A 98 -3.54 -4.40 -3.18
CA MET A 98 -4.62 -3.42 -3.12
C MET A 98 -6.01 -4.04 -3.24
N GLN A 99 -6.22 -4.95 -4.18
CA GLN A 99 -7.50 -5.65 -4.32
C GLN A 99 -7.92 -6.37 -3.04
N ARG A 100 -6.94 -6.90 -2.30
CA ARG A 100 -7.20 -7.68 -1.09
C ARG A 100 -7.32 -6.85 0.18
N THR A 101 -7.05 -5.54 0.13
CA THR A 101 -7.43 -4.63 1.23
C THR A 101 -8.95 -4.55 1.42
N TYR A 102 -9.73 -5.01 0.45
CA TYR A 102 -11.18 -5.21 0.57
C TYR A 102 -11.59 -6.02 1.82
N ALA A 103 -10.71 -6.88 2.34
CA ALA A 103 -10.96 -7.62 3.58
C ALA A 103 -10.96 -6.73 4.85
N ILE A 104 -10.52 -5.48 4.77
CA ILE A 104 -10.43 -4.59 5.93
C ILE A 104 -11.75 -3.83 6.10
N PRO A 105 -12.49 -4.04 7.20
CA PRO A 105 -13.82 -3.45 7.37
C PRO A 105 -13.81 -1.94 7.68
N LYS A 106 -12.65 -1.36 8.03
CA LYS A 106 -12.51 0.08 8.26
C LYS A 106 -12.10 0.78 6.98
N TRP A 107 -12.82 1.83 6.60
CA TRP A 107 -12.43 2.74 5.54
C TRP A 107 -11.12 3.43 5.93
N ILE A 108 -10.05 3.09 5.25
CA ILE A 108 -8.78 3.79 5.33
C ILE A 108 -8.86 4.93 4.33
N SER A 109 -8.59 6.16 4.75
CA SER A 109 -8.48 7.29 3.82
C SER A 109 -7.32 7.03 2.86
N PHE A 110 -7.63 6.75 1.60
CA PHE A 110 -6.64 6.47 0.58
C PHE A 110 -6.05 7.77 0.04
N GLY A 111 -4.81 8.05 0.36
CA GLY A 111 -4.00 9.05 -0.33
C GLY A 111 -3.19 8.39 -1.44
N VAL A 112 -3.55 8.60 -2.71
CA VAL A 112 -2.74 8.13 -3.83
C VAL A 112 -1.81 9.26 -4.25
N CYS A 113 -0.50 9.13 -3.98
CA CYS A 113 0.50 10.07 -4.47
C CYS A 113 1.04 9.56 -5.82
N PHE A 114 0.50 10.08 -6.93
CA PHE A 114 1.10 9.96 -8.26
C PHE A 114 2.05 11.12 -8.49
N ARG A 115 3.34 10.86 -8.58
CA ARG A 115 4.28 11.83 -9.13
C ARG A 115 4.54 11.48 -10.59
N SER A 116 3.69 11.99 -11.49
CA SER A 116 4.09 12.16 -12.89
C SER A 116 5.04 13.35 -12.95
N ARG A 117 6.14 13.24 -13.71
CA ARG A 117 7.07 14.33 -14.00
C ARG A 117 6.39 15.31 -14.96
N ILE A 118 5.42 16.06 -14.49
CA ILE A 118 4.90 17.22 -15.21
C ILE A 118 5.56 18.45 -14.59
N ARG A 119 6.40 19.13 -15.37
CA ARG A 119 6.86 20.47 -15.06
C ARG A 119 5.64 21.39 -15.05
N GLY A 120 5.28 21.90 -13.91
CA GLY A 120 4.20 22.86 -13.75
C GLY A 120 3.63 22.78 -12.33
N SER A 121 3.85 23.84 -11.58
CA SER A 121 3.31 24.03 -10.23
C SER A 121 1.80 24.09 -10.26
N LEU A 122 1.14 23.13 -9.62
CA LEU A 122 -0.24 23.29 -9.18
C LEU A 122 -0.33 22.94 -7.68
N PRO A 123 -0.88 23.82 -6.86
CA PRO A 123 -1.07 23.55 -5.44
C PRO A 123 -2.20 22.53 -5.28
N PHE A 124 -1.90 21.40 -4.64
CA PHE A 124 -2.92 20.44 -4.23
C PHE A 124 -3.73 21.05 -3.08
N LYS A 125 -5.01 21.32 -3.33
CA LYS A 125 -6.00 21.46 -2.27
C LYS A 125 -6.58 20.08 -2.01
N ALA A 126 -6.39 19.57 -0.78
CA ALA A 126 -7.11 18.41 -0.29
C ALA A 126 -8.61 18.75 -0.21
N VAL A 127 -9.44 17.85 -0.72
CA VAL A 127 -10.89 17.83 -0.47
C VAL A 127 -11.17 16.74 0.52
#